data_99ecde2bd0d88a2a0e6379bc221cbf44
#
_entry.id   99ecde2bd0d88a2a0e6379bc221cbf44
#
_cell.length_a   1.000
_cell.length_b   1.000
_cell.length_c   1.000
_cell.angle_alpha   90.00
_cell.angle_beta   90.00
_cell.angle_gamma   90.00
#
_symmetry.space_group_name_H-M   'P 1'
#
loop_
_entity.id
_entity.type
_entity.pdbx_description
1 polymer ?
#
loop_
_entity_poly.entity_id
_entity_poly.type
_entity_poly.pdbx_seq_one_letter_code
_entity_poly.pdbx_strand_id
1 'polypeptide(L)'
;IRNSKIADVINEFKQWNVNVVVCDPWADAEEVKHEYGIELGTVNAENPVDSLVVAVGHNEFRHMTAIELRQLVRGDKPVLADVKSLFDRTEMAEQGFTVFRL
;
A
#
# COMPACT_ATOMS: atom_id res chain seq x y z
N ILE A 1 -8.83 -7.76 -3.03
CA ILE A 1 -9.48 -6.64 -3.74
C ILE A 1 -10.93 -6.99 -3.98
N ARG A 2 -11.83 -6.37 -3.24
CA ARG A 2 -13.28 -6.60 -3.43
C ARG A 2 -14.01 -5.37 -3.93
N ASN A 3 -13.30 -4.27 -4.05
CA ASN A 3 -13.90 -2.98 -4.39
C ASN A 3 -13.39 -2.54 -5.75
N SER A 4 -14.30 -2.40 -6.70
CA SER A 4 -13.97 -1.92 -8.05
C SER A 4 -13.33 -0.53 -8.05
N LYS A 5 -13.62 0.29 -7.05
CA LYS A 5 -13.01 1.62 -6.90
C LYS A 5 -11.50 1.52 -6.65
N ILE A 6 -11.06 0.49 -5.92
CA ILE A 6 -9.64 0.24 -5.71
C ILE A 6 -8.97 -0.12 -7.03
N ALA A 7 -9.61 -0.96 -7.83
CA ALA A 7 -9.11 -1.31 -9.16
C ALA A 7 -8.97 -0.09 -10.06
N ASP A 8 -9.93 0.83 -10.00
CA ASP A 8 -9.89 2.08 -10.76
C ASP A 8 -8.72 2.96 -10.32
N VAL A 9 -8.47 3.04 -9.02
CA VAL A 9 -7.32 3.80 -8.47
C VAL A 9 -6.00 3.22 -8.96
N ILE A 10 -5.86 1.90 -8.94
CA ILE A 10 -4.66 1.21 -9.42
C ILE A 10 -4.44 1.50 -10.90
N ASN A 11 -5.48 1.43 -11.70
CA ASN A 11 -5.38 1.70 -13.14
C ASN A 11 -5.00 3.15 -13.41
N GLU A 12 -5.51 4.09 -12.62
CA GLU A 12 -5.15 5.50 -12.74
C GLU A 12 -3.67 5.71 -12.47
N PHE A 13 -3.12 5.11 -11.41
CA PHE A 13 -1.69 5.17 -11.13
C PHE A 13 -0.86 4.62 -12.29
N LYS A 14 -1.29 3.51 -12.89
CA LYS A 14 -0.58 2.92 -14.03
C LYS A 14 -0.52 3.87 -15.22
N GLN A 15 -1.56 4.68 -15.43
CA GLN A 15 -1.59 5.67 -16.51
C GLN A 15 -0.56 6.79 -16.30
N TRP A 16 -0.15 7.02 -15.07
CA TRP A 16 0.84 8.05 -14.73
C TRP A 16 2.29 7.54 -14.82
N ASN A 17 2.52 6.40 -15.46
CA ASN A 17 3.82 5.75 -15.56
C ASN A 17 4.42 5.39 -14.19
N VAL A 18 3.57 5.09 -13.23
CA VAL A 18 3.97 4.62 -11.91
C VAL A 18 3.97 3.10 -11.90
N ASN A 19 5.03 2.51 -11.37
CA ASN A 19 5.10 1.07 -11.15
C ASN A 19 4.27 0.73 -9.91
N VAL A 20 3.17 0.00 -10.09
CA VAL A 20 2.27 -0.34 -9.00
C VAL A 20 2.45 -1.79 -8.60
N VAL A 21 2.77 -2.02 -7.31
CA VAL A 21 2.78 -3.35 -6.71
C VAL A 21 1.55 -3.45 -5.81
N VAL A 22 0.69 -4.41 -6.08
CA VAL A 22 -0.53 -4.63 -5.31
C VAL A 22 -0.33 -5.84 -4.40
N CYS A 23 -0.50 -5.63 -3.10
CA CYS A 23 -0.38 -6.68 -2.10
C CYS A 23 -1.71 -6.83 -1.36
N ASP A 24 -2.29 -8.02 -1.44
CA ASP A 24 -3.53 -8.34 -0.72
C ASP A 24 -3.42 -9.78 -0.19
N PRO A 25 -3.12 -9.95 1.11
CA PRO A 25 -2.92 -11.28 1.68
C PRO A 25 -4.19 -12.15 1.73
N TRP A 26 -5.36 -11.54 1.53
CA TRP A 26 -6.66 -12.22 1.63
C TRP A 26 -7.26 -12.55 0.27
N ALA A 27 -6.71 -12.02 -0.82
CA ALA A 27 -7.25 -12.22 -2.14
C ALA A 27 -6.62 -13.42 -2.83
N ASP A 28 -7.42 -14.12 -3.64
CA ASP A 28 -6.94 -15.15 -4.54
C ASP A 28 -6.29 -14.47 -5.74
N ALA A 29 -5.00 -14.72 -5.94
CA ALA A 29 -4.21 -14.06 -6.97
C ALA A 29 -4.73 -14.35 -8.39
N GLU A 30 -5.15 -15.57 -8.66
CA GLU A 30 -5.68 -15.95 -9.98
C GLU A 30 -7.02 -15.29 -10.27
N GLU A 31 -7.88 -15.23 -9.26
CA GLU A 31 -9.20 -14.59 -9.37
C GLU A 31 -9.07 -13.10 -9.60
N VAL A 32 -8.18 -12.44 -8.88
CA VAL A 32 -7.91 -11.01 -9.05
C VAL A 32 -7.37 -10.72 -10.45
N LYS A 33 -6.46 -11.55 -10.93
CA LYS A 33 -5.91 -11.41 -12.27
C LYS A 33 -6.99 -11.59 -13.33
N HIS A 34 -7.85 -12.57 -13.15
CA HIS A 34 -8.94 -12.85 -14.09
C HIS A 34 -9.98 -11.74 -14.14
N GLU A 35 -10.42 -11.25 -12.97
CA GLU A 35 -11.48 -10.24 -12.90
C GLU A 35 -10.98 -8.82 -13.19
N TYR A 36 -9.81 -8.46 -12.72
CA TYR A 36 -9.34 -7.08 -12.77
C TYR A 36 -8.08 -6.88 -13.62
N GLY A 37 -7.46 -7.95 -14.07
CA GLY A 37 -6.21 -7.86 -14.81
C GLY A 37 -5.03 -7.40 -13.95
N ILE A 38 -5.12 -7.56 -12.62
CA ILE A 38 -4.12 -7.11 -11.67
C ILE A 38 -3.32 -8.31 -11.16
N GLU A 39 -1.99 -8.21 -11.23
CA GLU A 39 -1.11 -9.21 -10.65
C GLU A 39 -0.73 -8.80 -9.23
N LEU A 40 -0.97 -9.69 -8.27
CA LEU A 40 -0.56 -9.47 -6.89
C LEU A 40 0.94 -9.70 -6.74
N GLY A 41 1.56 -8.87 -5.94
CA GLY A 41 2.98 -8.94 -5.65
C GLY A 41 3.25 -8.89 -4.16
N THR A 42 4.54 -8.83 -3.82
CA THR A 42 5.00 -8.76 -2.45
C THR A 42 5.85 -7.51 -2.24
N VAL A 43 5.61 -6.83 -1.15
CA VAL A 43 6.40 -5.67 -0.71
C VAL A 43 7.09 -6.06 0.59
N ASN A 44 8.41 -5.92 0.62
CA ASN A 44 9.21 -6.23 1.81
C ASN A 44 10.48 -5.37 1.83
N ALA A 45 11.30 -5.54 2.87
CA ALA A 45 12.52 -4.76 3.02
C ALA A 45 13.55 -5.01 1.91
N GLU A 46 13.49 -6.16 1.26
CA GLU A 46 14.38 -6.50 0.14
C GLU A 46 13.90 -5.90 -1.18
N ASN A 47 12.60 -5.68 -1.30
CA ASN A 47 11.96 -5.07 -2.47
C ASN A 47 11.09 -3.90 -2.03
N PRO A 48 11.71 -2.82 -1.54
CA PRO A 48 10.96 -1.67 -1.05
C PRO A 48 10.35 -0.85 -2.19
N VAL A 49 9.35 -0.06 -1.85
CA VAL A 49 8.67 0.85 -2.77
C VAL A 49 8.97 2.30 -2.41
N ASP A 50 8.59 3.22 -3.27
CA ASP A 50 8.82 4.65 -3.02
C ASP A 50 7.73 5.26 -2.13
N SER A 51 6.52 4.72 -2.21
CA SER A 51 5.37 5.19 -1.43
C SER A 51 4.45 4.02 -1.13
N LEU A 52 3.75 4.10 0.00
CA LEU A 52 2.75 3.11 0.40
C LEU A 52 1.35 3.71 0.36
N VAL A 53 0.41 2.95 -0.17
CA VAL A 53 -1.02 3.27 -0.07
C VAL A 53 -1.69 2.11 0.65
N VAL A 54 -2.24 2.37 1.83
CA VAL A 54 -2.98 1.37 2.61
C VAL A 54 -4.46 1.68 2.47
N ALA A 55 -5.13 0.92 1.62
CA ALA A 55 -6.50 1.20 1.19
C ALA A 55 -7.55 0.35 1.89
N VAL A 56 -7.15 -0.73 2.56
CA VAL A 56 -8.06 -1.64 3.25
C VAL A 56 -7.55 -1.96 4.65
N GLY A 57 -8.48 -2.23 5.57
CA GLY A 57 -8.16 -2.42 6.99
C GLY A 57 -7.91 -3.87 7.39
N HIS A 58 -7.09 -4.62 6.64
CA HIS A 58 -6.72 -5.97 7.04
C HIS A 58 -5.92 -5.98 8.33
N ASN A 59 -6.11 -6.98 9.17
CA ASN A 59 -5.41 -7.10 10.45
C ASN A 59 -3.89 -7.14 10.28
N GLU A 60 -3.38 -7.76 9.23
CA GLU A 60 -1.96 -7.81 8.94
C GLU A 60 -1.36 -6.40 8.83
N PHE A 61 -2.13 -5.46 8.30
CA PHE A 61 -1.67 -4.08 8.17
C PHE A 61 -1.87 -3.28 9.46
N ARG A 62 -3.01 -3.48 10.14
CA ARG A 62 -3.34 -2.74 11.37
C ARG A 62 -2.31 -2.92 12.47
N HIS A 63 -1.71 -4.09 12.55
CA HIS A 63 -0.75 -4.44 13.59
C HIS A 63 0.70 -4.15 13.22
N MET A 64 0.94 -3.62 12.02
CA MET A 64 2.29 -3.22 11.63
C MET A 64 2.71 -1.96 12.39
N THR A 65 3.93 -1.97 12.89
CA THR A 65 4.51 -0.81 13.55
C THR A 65 5.01 0.20 12.51
N ALA A 66 5.23 1.43 12.96
CA ALA A 66 5.81 2.46 12.10
C ALA A 66 7.19 2.06 11.58
N ILE A 67 7.98 1.40 12.42
CA ILE A 67 9.32 0.90 12.04
C ILE A 67 9.21 -0.16 10.95
N GLU A 68 8.28 -1.10 11.08
CA GLU A 68 8.05 -2.13 10.08
C GLU A 68 7.61 -1.53 8.74
N LEU A 69 6.68 -0.57 8.76
CA LEU A 69 6.24 0.12 7.55
C LEU A 69 7.37 0.90 6.90
N ARG A 70 8.24 1.54 7.72
CA ARG A 70 9.38 2.30 7.20
C ARG A 70 10.34 1.43 6.40
N GLN A 71 10.51 0.18 6.79
CA GLN A 71 11.37 -0.78 6.08
C GLN A 71 10.86 -1.13 4.68
N LEU A 72 9.57 -0.94 4.42
CA LEU A 72 8.96 -1.23 3.13
C LEU A 72 9.15 -0.09 2.12
N VAL A 73 9.63 1.06 2.56
CA VAL A 73 9.74 2.26 1.72
C VAL A 73 11.19 2.71 1.65
N ARG A 74 11.67 2.92 0.43
CA ARG A 74 13.03 3.42 0.20
C ARG A 74 13.05 4.95 0.18
N GLY A 75 14.24 5.52 0.32
CA GLY A 75 14.47 6.95 0.14
C GLY A 75 14.33 7.75 1.43
N ASP A 76 14.62 9.05 1.32
CA ASP A 76 14.68 9.96 2.48
C ASP A 76 13.34 10.60 2.82
N LYS A 77 12.38 10.52 1.91
CA LYS A 77 11.07 11.16 2.07
C LYS A 77 9.95 10.15 1.83
N PRO A 78 9.79 9.19 2.74
CA PRO A 78 8.74 8.19 2.58
C PRO A 78 7.34 8.81 2.69
N VAL A 79 6.42 8.33 1.86
CA VAL A 79 5.03 8.78 1.85
C VAL A 79 4.12 7.61 2.19
N LEU A 80 3.18 7.87 3.10
CA LEU A 80 2.13 6.93 3.46
C LEU A 80 0.77 7.57 3.20
N ALA A 81 0.00 6.98 2.31
CA ALA A 81 -1.41 7.34 2.14
C ALA A 81 -2.26 6.33 2.91
N ASP A 82 -2.76 6.74 4.05
CA ASP A 82 -3.54 5.91 4.97
C ASP A 82 -5.03 6.18 4.75
N VAL A 83 -5.61 5.49 3.78
CA VAL A 83 -6.98 5.73 3.33
C VAL A 83 -8.00 5.46 4.42
N LYS A 84 -7.75 4.46 5.26
CA LYS A 84 -8.68 4.03 6.32
C LYS A 84 -8.32 4.57 7.70
N SER A 85 -7.31 5.43 7.80
CA SER A 85 -6.85 5.99 9.07
C SER A 85 -6.51 4.90 10.11
N LEU A 86 -5.73 3.93 9.68
CA LEU A 86 -5.37 2.78 10.53
C LEU A 86 -4.22 3.07 11.49
N PHE A 87 -3.38 4.05 11.15
CA PHE A 87 -2.10 4.25 11.84
C PHE A 87 -2.08 5.57 12.59
N ASP A 88 -1.30 5.60 13.68
CA ASP A 88 -1.07 6.81 14.44
C ASP A 88 -0.17 7.75 13.63
N ARG A 89 -0.67 8.95 13.37
CA ARG A 89 0.01 9.92 12.53
C ARG A 89 1.32 10.40 13.14
N THR A 90 1.36 10.55 14.45
CA THR A 90 2.55 11.00 15.17
C THR A 90 3.65 9.95 15.09
N GLU A 91 3.32 8.68 15.31
CA GLU A 91 4.26 7.58 15.21
C GLU A 91 4.85 7.46 13.81
N MET A 92 4.00 7.63 12.79
CA MET A 92 4.46 7.59 11.39
C MET A 92 5.38 8.76 11.08
N ALA A 93 5.05 9.95 11.55
CA ALA A 93 5.88 11.14 11.34
C ALA A 93 7.25 11.02 12.03
N GLU A 94 7.31 10.35 13.18
CA GLU A 94 8.56 10.08 13.87
C GLU A 94 9.53 9.21 13.06
N GLN A 95 8.98 8.35 12.19
CA GLN A 95 9.77 7.54 11.27
C GLN A 95 10.06 8.25 9.94
N GLY A 96 9.70 9.51 9.83
CA GLY A 96 9.98 10.33 8.67
C GLY A 96 8.92 10.32 7.59
N PHE A 97 7.78 9.66 7.82
CA PHE A 97 6.69 9.63 6.85
C PHE A 97 5.97 10.97 6.73
N THR A 98 5.68 11.34 5.48
CA THR A 98 4.63 12.29 5.19
C THR A 98 3.33 11.49 5.07
N VAL A 99 2.34 11.80 5.87
CA VAL A 99 1.11 11.03 5.97
C VAL A 99 -0.05 11.78 5.33
N PHE A 100 -0.73 11.11 4.41
CA PHE A 100 -1.98 11.60 3.82
C PHE A 100 -3.13 10.72 4.28
N ARG A 101 -4.25 11.33 4.60
CA ARG A 101 -5.50 10.66 4.98
C ARG A 101 -6.65 11.19 4.17
N LEU A 102 -7.67 10.38 4.02
CA LEU A 102 -8.94 10.80 3.42
C LEU A 102 -9.98 11.09 4.49
#